data_5ce810a3fab0f7e9ad998e34a71e0bdd
#
_entry.id   5ce810a3fab0f7e9ad998e34a71e0bdd
#
_cell.length_a   1.000
_cell.length_b   1.000
_cell.length_c   1.000
_cell.angle_alpha   90.00
_cell.angle_beta   90.00
_cell.angle_gamma   90.00
#
_symmetry.space_group_name_H-M   'P 1'
#
loop_
_entity.id
_entity.type
_entity.pdbx_description
1 polymer ?
#
loop_
_entity_poly.entity_id
_entity_poly.type
_entity_poly.pdbx_seq_one_letter_code
_entity_poly.pdbx_strand_id
1 'polypeptide(L)'
;KAPSITPSEPAPVASSDPAPANANDAAEPSSRDSFDAMAEPAQAPAGRTEQRTEQVEGALKHTSYLNRTFTFDTFVEGKSNQLARAAAWQVADNPKHGYNPLFLYGGVGLGKTHLMHAVGNHLLRKNPNAKVVYLHSERFVADMVKALQLNAINEFKRFYRSVDALLIDDIQFFARKERSQEEFFHTFNALLEGGQQVILTSDRYPKEIEGLEERLKSRLGWGLTVAVEPPELETRVAILMKKADQAKVELPHDAAFFIAQRSRSNVRELEGALKRVIAHSHFMGRDITIELIRESLKDLLALQDKLVSVDNIQ
;
A
#
# COMPACT_ATOMS: atom_id res chain seq x y z
N LYS A 1 -16.72 61.46 -7.82
CA LYS A 1 -15.42 62.16 -7.58
C LYS A 1 -14.35 61.12 -7.42
N ALA A 2 -13.64 60.92 -8.50
CA ALA A 2 -12.30 60.32 -8.53
C ALA A 2 -11.28 61.37 -8.01
N PRO A 3 -10.03 61.03 -7.67
CA PRO A 3 -9.06 60.90 -8.73
C PRO A 3 -8.09 59.71 -8.63
N SER A 4 -7.71 59.30 -9.83
CA SER A 4 -6.55 58.61 -10.29
C SER A 4 -5.23 59.12 -9.72
N ILE A 5 -4.22 58.29 -9.58
CA ILE A 5 -2.84 58.51 -9.96
C ILE A 5 -2.11 57.15 -10.11
N THR A 6 -1.70 56.84 -11.30
CA THR A 6 -0.59 55.98 -11.77
C THR A 6 0.66 56.84 -11.96
N PRO A 7 1.82 56.36 -12.45
CA PRO A 7 2.75 55.32 -12.03
C PRO A 7 4.20 55.85 -11.93
N SER A 8 5.17 55.06 -11.53
CA SER A 8 6.54 55.26 -12.00
C SER A 8 7.44 54.03 -11.77
N GLU A 9 7.80 53.43 -12.87
CA GLU A 9 9.08 52.78 -13.12
C GLU A 9 10.15 53.85 -13.39
N PRO A 10 11.46 53.64 -13.19
CA PRO A 10 12.27 52.95 -14.16
C PRO A 10 13.49 52.12 -13.62
N ALA A 11 13.98 51.26 -14.52
CA ALA A 11 15.23 50.53 -14.55
C ALA A 11 16.50 51.42 -14.69
N PRO A 12 17.66 50.89 -15.12
CA PRO A 12 18.53 49.79 -14.64
C PRO A 12 19.99 50.27 -14.45
N VAL A 13 20.99 49.41 -14.13
CA VAL A 13 22.43 49.42 -14.61
C VAL A 13 23.16 48.24 -13.94
N ALA A 14 23.66 47.31 -14.64
CA ALA A 14 24.87 47.10 -15.44
C ALA A 14 26.06 46.55 -14.64
N SER A 15 26.45 45.36 -15.03
CA SER A 15 27.74 44.85 -15.48
C SER A 15 28.96 44.79 -14.51
N SER A 16 29.55 43.60 -14.40
CA SER A 16 30.91 43.31 -14.91
C SER A 16 31.39 41.91 -14.49
N ASP A 17 31.64 41.08 -15.48
CA ASP A 17 32.70 40.08 -15.50
C ASP A 17 34.08 40.73 -15.50
N PRO A 18 35.19 40.03 -15.17
CA PRO A 18 35.75 38.98 -16.02
C PRO A 18 36.55 37.87 -15.32
N ALA A 19 36.71 36.74 -16.03
CA ALA A 19 37.84 35.82 -15.90
C ALA A 19 39.12 36.45 -16.50
N PRO A 20 40.38 35.91 -16.39
CA PRO A 20 40.73 34.55 -16.81
C PRO A 20 41.99 33.89 -16.17
N ALA A 21 42.15 32.61 -16.43
CA ALA A 21 43.29 31.90 -17.00
C ALA A 21 44.57 31.54 -16.22
N ASN A 22 45.00 30.32 -16.51
CA ASN A 22 46.35 29.74 -16.74
C ASN A 22 47.03 29.12 -15.53
N ALA A 23 47.64 27.99 -15.62
CA ALA A 23 48.14 27.00 -16.59
C ALA A 23 49.37 26.32 -15.94
N ASN A 24 49.57 25.06 -16.31
CA ASN A 24 50.84 24.32 -16.36
C ASN A 24 51.52 23.94 -15.02
N ASP A 25 52.12 22.81 -14.80
CA ASP A 25 52.94 21.97 -15.70
C ASP A 25 53.23 20.59 -15.05
N ALA A 26 53.26 19.61 -15.85
CA ALA A 26 54.16 18.48 -16.04
C ALA A 26 54.97 17.84 -14.88
N ALA A 27 54.97 16.56 -14.77
CA ALA A 27 56.05 15.62 -15.08
C ALA A 27 55.84 14.21 -14.57
N GLU A 28 55.79 13.23 -15.49
CA GLU A 28 56.30 11.86 -15.31
C GLU A 28 57.86 11.94 -15.36
N PRO A 29 58.66 10.87 -14.98
CA PRO A 29 58.52 9.51 -15.46
C PRO A 29 59.10 8.36 -14.58
N SER A 30 58.72 7.16 -14.97
CA SER A 30 59.51 5.91 -15.10
C SER A 30 60.23 5.24 -13.92
N SER A 31 60.00 3.96 -13.71
CA SER A 31 60.90 2.85 -14.08
C SER A 31 60.31 1.49 -13.65
N ARG A 32 60.15 0.61 -14.62
CA ARG A 32 60.56 -0.77 -14.78
C ARG A 32 61.13 -1.47 -13.54
N ASP A 33 60.55 -2.62 -13.17
CA ASP A 33 61.25 -3.89 -13.39
C ASP A 33 60.31 -5.09 -13.31
N SER A 34 60.55 -5.96 -14.25
CA SER A 34 60.04 -7.27 -14.54
C SER A 34 60.45 -8.31 -13.53
N PHE A 35 59.58 -9.28 -13.19
CA PHE A 35 59.98 -10.68 -13.05
C PHE A 35 58.84 -11.62 -13.52
N ASP A 36 59.22 -12.39 -14.49
CA ASP A 36 58.57 -13.54 -15.12
C ASP A 36 58.57 -14.73 -14.13
N ALA A 37 57.43 -15.45 -14.04
CA ALA A 37 57.41 -16.84 -13.66
C ALA A 37 56.12 -17.52 -14.07
N MET A 38 56.25 -18.40 -15.00
CA MET A 38 55.29 -19.38 -15.56
C MET A 38 54.58 -20.17 -14.45
N ALA A 39 53.25 -20.39 -14.64
CA ALA A 39 52.59 -21.61 -14.25
C ALA A 39 51.32 -21.80 -15.10
N GLU A 40 51.22 -22.97 -15.68
CA GLU A 40 50.24 -23.48 -16.61
C GLU A 40 48.80 -23.63 -16.08
N PRO A 41 47.81 -23.92 -16.93
CA PRO A 41 46.42 -23.57 -16.75
C PRO A 41 45.64 -24.63 -15.94
N ALA A 42 44.93 -24.24 -14.92
CA ALA A 42 43.93 -25.06 -14.28
C ALA A 42 42.57 -24.92 -14.99
N GLN A 43 42.06 -26.06 -15.36
CA GLN A 43 40.81 -26.31 -16.10
C GLN A 43 39.63 -25.60 -15.48
N ALA A 44 38.86 -24.91 -16.31
CA ALA A 44 37.54 -24.37 -16.01
C ALA A 44 36.53 -25.49 -15.71
N PRO A 45 35.69 -25.39 -14.69
CA PRO A 45 34.48 -26.20 -14.61
C PRO A 45 33.41 -25.61 -15.55
N ALA A 46 32.99 -26.48 -16.46
CA ALA A 46 31.91 -26.27 -17.39
C ALA A 46 30.58 -26.00 -16.67
N GLY A 47 29.80 -25.10 -17.20
CA GLY A 47 28.35 -25.11 -17.07
C GLY A 47 27.75 -24.21 -16.03
N ARG A 48 27.91 -22.89 -16.13
CA ARG A 48 26.85 -21.95 -15.79
C ARG A 48 26.28 -21.43 -17.11
N THR A 49 25.23 -22.08 -17.56
CA THR A 49 24.33 -21.53 -18.56
C THR A 49 23.75 -20.24 -17.92
N GLU A 50 24.39 -19.14 -18.21
CA GLU A 50 23.75 -17.83 -18.03
C GLU A 50 22.52 -17.85 -18.93
N GLN A 51 21.37 -18.09 -18.33
CA GLN A 51 20.12 -17.67 -18.90
C GLN A 51 20.19 -16.15 -19.00
N ARG A 52 20.73 -15.70 -20.11
CA ARG A 52 20.58 -14.37 -20.64
C ARG A 52 19.09 -14.21 -20.90
N THR A 53 18.34 -13.86 -19.86
CA THR A 53 17.02 -13.33 -20.00
C THR A 53 17.21 -12.05 -20.80
N GLU A 54 16.91 -12.11 -22.09
CA GLU A 54 16.71 -10.90 -22.88
C GLU A 54 15.65 -10.10 -22.11
N GLN A 55 16.13 -9.12 -21.36
CA GLN A 55 15.29 -8.06 -20.84
C GLN A 55 14.87 -7.27 -22.08
N VAL A 56 13.69 -7.58 -22.59
CA VAL A 56 12.95 -6.67 -23.43
C VAL A 56 12.71 -5.45 -22.53
N GLU A 57 13.56 -4.45 -22.69
CA GLU A 57 13.43 -3.18 -22.01
C GLU A 57 12.02 -2.64 -22.31
N GLY A 58 11.18 -2.56 -21.29
CA GLY A 58 9.87 -1.92 -21.37
C GLY A 58 8.66 -2.74 -20.90
N ALA A 59 8.72 -4.06 -20.86
CA ALA A 59 7.55 -4.85 -20.47
C ALA A 59 7.34 -4.87 -18.95
N LEU A 60 6.29 -4.20 -18.47
CA LEU A 60 5.80 -4.38 -17.11
C LEU A 60 5.37 -5.85 -16.93
N LYS A 61 6.02 -6.57 -16.01
CA LYS A 61 5.63 -7.95 -15.71
C LYS A 61 4.40 -7.95 -14.80
N HIS A 62 3.42 -8.81 -15.12
CA HIS A 62 2.28 -9.08 -14.24
C HIS A 62 2.76 -9.81 -12.98
N THR A 63 3.26 -9.06 -12.02
CA THR A 63 3.62 -9.58 -10.70
C THR A 63 2.51 -9.25 -9.74
N SER A 64 1.88 -10.27 -9.17
CA SER A 64 0.89 -10.08 -8.13
C SER A 64 1.59 -9.85 -6.80
N TYR A 65 1.45 -8.67 -6.23
CA TYR A 65 1.98 -8.33 -4.89
C TYR A 65 1.02 -8.69 -3.76
N LEU A 66 0.23 -9.75 -3.95
CA LEU A 66 -0.72 -10.22 -2.97
C LEU A 66 -0.02 -10.83 -1.75
N ASN A 67 -0.46 -10.43 -0.56
CA ASN A 67 -0.09 -11.11 0.67
C ASN A 67 -0.90 -12.40 0.79
N ARG A 68 -0.24 -13.53 0.63
CA ARG A 68 -0.86 -14.88 0.65
C ARG A 68 -1.48 -15.27 1.98
N THR A 69 -1.08 -14.61 3.07
CA THR A 69 -1.64 -14.87 4.41
C THR A 69 -2.99 -14.18 4.64
N PHE A 70 -3.35 -13.21 3.79
CA PHE A 70 -4.62 -12.50 3.87
C PHE A 70 -5.67 -13.24 3.05
N THR A 71 -6.42 -14.08 3.71
CA THR A 71 -7.48 -14.91 3.13
C THR A 71 -8.80 -14.66 3.85
N PHE A 72 -9.91 -15.15 3.29
CA PHE A 72 -11.21 -15.11 3.97
C PHE A 72 -11.21 -15.95 5.27
N ASP A 73 -10.40 -17.01 5.33
CA ASP A 73 -10.29 -17.87 6.52
C ASP A 73 -9.53 -17.19 7.66
N THR A 74 -8.57 -16.30 7.31
CA THR A 74 -7.81 -15.53 8.31
C THR A 74 -8.48 -14.22 8.69
N PHE A 75 -9.49 -13.78 7.95
CA PHE A 75 -10.30 -12.62 8.28
C PHE A 75 -11.30 -12.96 9.38
N VAL A 76 -11.38 -12.12 10.42
CA VAL A 76 -12.34 -12.31 11.51
C VAL A 76 -13.61 -11.52 11.20
N GLU A 77 -14.71 -12.25 11.05
CA GLU A 77 -16.02 -11.67 10.79
C GLU A 77 -16.67 -11.17 12.09
N GLY A 78 -17.32 -10.04 12.04
CA GLY A 78 -18.13 -9.43 13.06
C GLY A 78 -19.24 -8.61 12.44
N LYS A 79 -20.17 -8.08 13.22
CA LYS A 79 -21.32 -7.32 12.72
C LYS A 79 -20.90 -6.10 11.89
N SER A 80 -19.83 -5.42 12.31
CA SER A 80 -19.31 -4.21 11.67
C SER A 80 -18.66 -4.43 10.29
N ASN A 81 -18.32 -5.66 9.92
CA ASN A 81 -17.63 -5.99 8.67
C ASN A 81 -18.31 -7.11 7.86
N GLN A 82 -19.39 -7.67 8.35
CA GLN A 82 -20.10 -8.80 7.74
C GLN A 82 -20.54 -8.51 6.31
N LEU A 83 -21.11 -7.33 6.06
CA LEU A 83 -21.55 -6.94 4.71
C LEU A 83 -20.36 -6.80 3.76
N ALA A 84 -19.28 -6.18 4.21
CA ALA A 84 -18.08 -6.03 3.40
C ALA A 84 -17.43 -7.38 3.06
N ARG A 85 -17.38 -8.30 4.03
CA ARG A 85 -16.89 -9.66 3.82
C ARG A 85 -17.79 -10.44 2.85
N ALA A 86 -19.11 -10.35 2.98
CA ALA A 86 -20.06 -11.02 2.10
C ALA A 86 -19.97 -10.49 0.66
N ALA A 87 -19.88 -9.16 0.48
CA ALA A 87 -19.70 -8.53 -0.83
C ALA A 87 -18.37 -8.96 -1.47
N ALA A 88 -17.28 -8.93 -0.70
CA ALA A 88 -15.97 -9.37 -1.17
C ALA A 88 -15.96 -10.86 -1.57
N TRP A 89 -16.62 -11.71 -0.78
CA TRP A 89 -16.76 -13.11 -1.11
C TRP A 89 -17.54 -13.33 -2.41
N GLN A 90 -18.69 -12.65 -2.58
CA GLN A 90 -19.50 -12.76 -3.78
C GLN A 90 -18.74 -12.35 -5.04
N VAL A 91 -17.96 -11.28 -4.96
CA VAL A 91 -17.09 -10.83 -6.07
C VAL A 91 -15.99 -11.84 -6.36
N ALA A 92 -15.38 -12.41 -5.32
CA ALA A 92 -14.32 -13.41 -5.47
C ALA A 92 -14.85 -14.72 -6.07
N ASP A 93 -16.06 -15.10 -5.67
CA ASP A 93 -16.67 -16.36 -6.14
C ASP A 93 -17.29 -16.24 -7.53
N ASN A 94 -17.84 -15.09 -7.90
CA ASN A 94 -18.48 -14.84 -9.19
C ASN A 94 -18.00 -13.53 -9.84
N PRO A 95 -16.75 -13.43 -10.28
CA PRO A 95 -16.18 -12.16 -10.75
C PRO A 95 -16.87 -11.54 -11.97
N LYS A 96 -17.54 -12.35 -12.83
CA LYS A 96 -18.25 -11.87 -14.02
C LYS A 96 -19.70 -11.44 -13.74
N HIS A 97 -20.26 -11.88 -12.62
CA HIS A 97 -21.66 -11.62 -12.22
C HIS A 97 -21.76 -10.93 -10.86
N GLY A 98 -20.61 -10.64 -10.25
CA GLY A 98 -20.51 -9.89 -9.00
C GLY A 98 -20.64 -8.38 -9.21
N TYR A 99 -20.55 -7.66 -8.11
CA TYR A 99 -20.53 -6.20 -8.15
C TYR A 99 -19.23 -5.67 -8.74
N ASN A 100 -19.32 -4.80 -9.74
CA ASN A 100 -18.16 -4.21 -10.39
C ASN A 100 -18.37 -2.72 -10.70
N PRO A 101 -17.60 -1.82 -10.08
CA PRO A 101 -16.54 -2.08 -9.10
C PRO A 101 -17.08 -2.48 -7.72
N LEU A 102 -16.25 -3.16 -6.92
CA LEU A 102 -16.43 -3.25 -5.47
C LEU A 102 -15.58 -2.18 -4.80
N PHE A 103 -16.22 -1.31 -4.03
CA PHE A 103 -15.58 -0.21 -3.32
C PHE A 103 -15.71 -0.41 -1.80
N LEU A 104 -14.58 -0.65 -1.13
CA LEU A 104 -14.53 -0.81 0.33
C LEU A 104 -13.99 0.47 0.96
N TYR A 105 -14.75 1.08 1.85
CA TYR A 105 -14.30 2.29 2.54
C TYR A 105 -14.44 2.20 4.05
N GLY A 106 -13.76 3.09 4.77
CA GLY A 106 -13.79 3.16 6.22
C GLY A 106 -12.44 3.53 6.79
N GLY A 107 -12.38 3.82 8.07
CA GLY A 107 -11.19 4.29 8.77
C GLY A 107 -9.93 3.44 8.53
N VAL A 108 -8.78 3.98 8.92
CA VAL A 108 -7.49 3.30 8.79
C VAL A 108 -7.45 2.05 9.67
N GLY A 109 -6.87 0.96 9.14
CA GLY A 109 -6.62 -0.25 9.92
C GLY A 109 -7.85 -1.10 10.24
N LEU A 110 -8.95 -0.99 9.47
CA LEU A 110 -10.18 -1.77 9.70
C LEU A 110 -10.25 -3.09 8.91
N GLY A 111 -9.21 -3.41 8.12
CA GLY A 111 -9.15 -4.69 7.38
C GLY A 111 -9.56 -4.61 5.91
N LYS A 112 -9.75 -3.42 5.32
CA LYS A 112 -10.06 -3.24 3.88
C LYS A 112 -9.03 -3.93 2.98
N THR A 113 -7.75 -3.63 3.20
CA THR A 113 -6.62 -4.26 2.50
C THR A 113 -6.62 -5.78 2.66
N HIS A 114 -6.96 -6.31 3.86
CA HIS A 114 -7.08 -7.74 4.08
C HIS A 114 -8.17 -8.36 3.18
N LEU A 115 -9.36 -7.79 3.15
CA LEU A 115 -10.46 -8.25 2.29
C LEU A 115 -10.08 -8.18 0.81
N MET A 116 -9.43 -7.10 0.38
CA MET A 116 -8.94 -6.95 -1.00
C MET A 116 -7.96 -8.07 -1.37
N HIS A 117 -6.97 -8.35 -0.53
CA HIS A 117 -6.05 -9.47 -0.74
C HIS A 117 -6.75 -10.83 -0.69
N ALA A 118 -7.74 -11.00 0.18
CA ALA A 118 -8.51 -12.23 0.27
C ALA A 118 -9.25 -12.52 -1.04
N VAL A 119 -9.84 -11.47 -1.67
CA VAL A 119 -10.45 -11.60 -3.00
C VAL A 119 -9.40 -12.00 -4.03
N GLY A 120 -8.26 -11.30 -4.11
CA GLY A 120 -7.20 -11.61 -5.06
C GLY A 120 -6.66 -13.02 -4.92
N ASN A 121 -6.41 -13.47 -3.69
CA ASN A 121 -5.96 -14.82 -3.39
C ASN A 121 -7.02 -15.88 -3.77
N HIS A 122 -8.31 -15.60 -3.56
CA HIS A 122 -9.39 -16.50 -3.95
C HIS A 122 -9.49 -16.61 -5.48
N LEU A 123 -9.40 -15.50 -6.21
CA LEU A 123 -9.39 -15.50 -7.68
C LEU A 123 -8.25 -16.33 -8.24
N LEU A 124 -7.02 -16.19 -7.72
CA LEU A 124 -5.87 -16.99 -8.13
C LEU A 124 -6.01 -18.46 -7.74
N ARG A 125 -6.65 -18.78 -6.63
CA ARG A 125 -6.95 -20.17 -6.23
C ARG A 125 -7.93 -20.84 -7.21
N LYS A 126 -8.94 -20.09 -7.67
CA LYS A 126 -9.91 -20.58 -8.68
C LYS A 126 -9.30 -20.69 -10.08
N ASN A 127 -8.48 -19.72 -10.47
CA ASN A 127 -7.79 -19.70 -11.74
C ASN A 127 -6.34 -19.24 -11.55
N PRO A 128 -5.39 -20.20 -11.45
CA PRO A 128 -3.96 -19.87 -11.25
C PRO A 128 -3.35 -19.04 -12.38
N ASN A 129 -3.94 -19.04 -13.58
CA ASN A 129 -3.48 -18.29 -14.73
C ASN A 129 -4.11 -16.89 -14.83
N ALA A 130 -5.01 -16.52 -13.91
CA ALA A 130 -5.62 -15.20 -13.90
C ALA A 130 -4.57 -14.11 -13.65
N LYS A 131 -4.66 -13.04 -14.41
CA LYS A 131 -3.82 -11.85 -14.24
C LYS A 131 -4.43 -10.93 -13.17
N VAL A 132 -4.16 -11.23 -11.92
CA VAL A 132 -4.62 -10.44 -10.77
C VAL A 132 -3.52 -9.49 -10.34
N VAL A 133 -3.74 -8.19 -10.47
CA VAL A 133 -2.78 -7.14 -10.08
C VAL A 133 -3.30 -6.40 -8.86
N TYR A 134 -2.51 -6.41 -7.79
CA TYR A 134 -2.69 -5.59 -6.58
C TYR A 134 -1.61 -4.54 -6.50
N LEU A 135 -2.00 -3.32 -6.19
CA LEU A 135 -1.08 -2.21 -5.94
C LEU A 135 -1.73 -1.11 -5.09
N HIS A 136 -0.91 -0.32 -4.43
CA HIS A 136 -1.33 0.98 -3.90
C HIS A 136 -1.46 2.01 -5.02
N SER A 137 -2.38 2.95 -4.91
CA SER A 137 -2.59 4.00 -5.92
C SER A 137 -1.33 4.82 -6.21
N GLU A 138 -0.44 5.00 -5.24
CA GLU A 138 0.87 5.66 -5.43
C GLU A 138 1.75 4.90 -6.44
N ARG A 139 1.69 3.57 -6.43
CA ARG A 139 2.45 2.74 -7.38
C ARG A 139 1.91 2.92 -8.80
N PHE A 140 0.58 3.00 -8.99
CA PHE A 140 -0.01 3.31 -10.28
C PHE A 140 0.52 4.64 -10.83
N VAL A 141 0.55 5.68 -9.97
CA VAL A 141 1.11 6.99 -10.33
C VAL A 141 2.58 6.89 -10.70
N ALA A 142 3.38 6.18 -9.92
CA ALA A 142 4.81 6.02 -10.17
C ALA A 142 5.07 5.26 -11.50
N ASP A 143 4.34 4.20 -11.77
CA ASP A 143 4.43 3.43 -13.01
C ASP A 143 4.01 4.28 -14.22
N MET A 144 2.97 5.12 -14.09
CA MET A 144 2.55 6.07 -15.12
C MET A 144 3.63 7.12 -15.41
N VAL A 145 4.19 7.74 -14.36
CA VAL A 145 5.25 8.75 -14.53
C VAL A 145 6.48 8.15 -15.22
N LYS A 146 6.88 6.93 -14.79
CA LYS A 146 7.99 6.21 -15.41
C LYS A 146 7.70 5.89 -16.88
N ALA A 147 6.49 5.46 -17.20
CA ALA A 147 6.09 5.18 -18.59
C ALA A 147 6.11 6.45 -19.47
N LEU A 148 5.70 7.60 -18.92
CA LEU A 148 5.79 8.90 -19.62
C LEU A 148 7.25 9.29 -19.88
N GLN A 149 8.13 9.16 -18.89
CA GLN A 149 9.56 9.47 -19.03
C GLN A 149 10.27 8.59 -20.08
N LEU A 150 9.83 7.34 -20.22
CA LEU A 150 10.40 6.37 -21.17
C LEU A 150 9.65 6.33 -22.51
N ASN A 151 8.69 7.23 -22.78
CA ASN A 151 7.79 7.18 -23.94
C ASN A 151 7.04 5.85 -24.12
N ALA A 152 6.80 5.11 -23.03
CA ALA A 152 6.19 3.79 -23.00
C ALA A 152 4.73 3.79 -22.47
N ILE A 153 4.02 4.92 -22.63
CA ILE A 153 2.65 5.08 -22.08
C ILE A 153 1.66 4.06 -22.70
N ASN A 154 1.85 3.65 -23.94
CA ASN A 154 1.00 2.65 -24.59
C ASN A 154 1.20 1.25 -23.98
N GLU A 155 2.41 0.93 -23.53
CA GLU A 155 2.71 -0.33 -22.81
C GLU A 155 2.08 -0.33 -21.42
N PHE A 156 2.16 0.80 -20.71
CA PHE A 156 1.45 1.01 -19.46
C PHE A 156 -0.06 0.78 -19.61
N LYS A 157 -0.69 1.41 -20.62
CA LYS A 157 -2.11 1.22 -20.92
C LYS A 157 -2.45 -0.24 -21.23
N ARG A 158 -1.64 -0.88 -22.07
CA ARG A 158 -1.82 -2.29 -22.42
C ARG A 158 -1.71 -3.19 -21.21
N PHE A 159 -0.71 -2.96 -20.35
CA PHE A 159 -0.50 -3.71 -19.13
C PHE A 159 -1.71 -3.67 -18.21
N TYR A 160 -2.13 -2.45 -17.79
CA TYR A 160 -3.22 -2.29 -16.84
C TYR A 160 -4.60 -2.65 -17.40
N ARG A 161 -4.82 -2.56 -18.72
CA ARG A 161 -6.07 -2.93 -19.36
C ARG A 161 -6.18 -4.40 -19.72
N SER A 162 -5.11 -5.17 -19.61
CA SER A 162 -5.07 -6.60 -19.94
C SER A 162 -5.20 -7.53 -18.73
N VAL A 163 -5.47 -6.99 -17.53
CA VAL A 163 -5.65 -7.78 -16.31
C VAL A 163 -7.05 -8.37 -16.24
N ASP A 164 -7.19 -9.50 -15.56
CA ASP A 164 -8.51 -10.10 -15.25
C ASP A 164 -9.14 -9.45 -14.01
N ALA A 165 -8.29 -9.01 -13.07
CA ALA A 165 -8.73 -8.25 -11.90
C ALA A 165 -7.68 -7.20 -11.51
N LEU A 166 -8.14 -5.96 -11.27
CA LEU A 166 -7.34 -4.84 -10.78
C LEU A 166 -7.79 -4.46 -9.37
N LEU A 167 -6.86 -4.56 -8.43
CA LEU A 167 -7.04 -4.26 -7.02
C LEU A 167 -6.19 -3.06 -6.64
N ILE A 168 -6.82 -1.91 -6.40
CA ILE A 168 -6.10 -0.67 -6.04
C ILE A 168 -6.47 -0.23 -4.63
N ASP A 169 -5.45 -0.19 -3.79
CA ASP A 169 -5.57 0.23 -2.39
C ASP A 169 -5.36 1.74 -2.25
N ASP A 170 -6.12 2.34 -1.33
CA ASP A 170 -5.99 3.72 -0.90
C ASP A 170 -6.12 4.76 -2.04
N ILE A 171 -7.25 4.73 -2.77
CA ILE A 171 -7.47 5.61 -3.94
C ILE A 171 -7.51 7.10 -3.59
N GLN A 172 -7.65 7.48 -2.32
CA GLN A 172 -7.59 8.88 -1.89
C GLN A 172 -6.23 9.54 -2.25
N PHE A 173 -5.18 8.77 -2.47
CA PHE A 173 -3.88 9.29 -2.94
C PHE A 173 -3.87 9.78 -4.39
N PHE A 174 -4.93 9.52 -5.18
CA PHE A 174 -5.12 10.20 -6.46
C PHE A 174 -5.55 11.66 -6.32
N ALA A 175 -6.09 12.06 -5.18
CA ALA A 175 -6.56 13.42 -4.94
C ALA A 175 -5.53 14.48 -5.33
N ARG A 176 -5.98 15.53 -6.04
CA ARG A 176 -5.17 16.64 -6.54
C ARG A 176 -4.07 16.25 -7.55
N LYS A 177 -4.14 15.05 -8.15
CA LYS A 177 -3.20 14.58 -9.18
C LYS A 177 -3.94 14.40 -10.51
N GLU A 178 -4.34 15.51 -11.15
CA GLU A 178 -5.24 15.52 -12.31
C GLU A 178 -4.87 14.55 -13.42
N ARG A 179 -3.61 14.58 -13.89
CA ARG A 179 -3.14 13.66 -14.94
C ARG A 179 -3.27 12.18 -14.55
N SER A 180 -3.02 11.87 -13.28
CA SER A 180 -3.12 10.48 -12.78
C SER A 180 -4.56 10.06 -12.64
N GLN A 181 -5.46 10.97 -12.25
CA GLN A 181 -6.89 10.73 -12.21
C GLN A 181 -7.46 10.49 -13.60
N GLU A 182 -7.04 11.27 -14.58
CA GLU A 182 -7.46 11.14 -15.98
C GLU A 182 -7.07 9.76 -16.54
N GLU A 183 -5.79 9.38 -16.42
CA GLU A 183 -5.33 8.08 -16.94
C GLU A 183 -5.94 6.90 -16.16
N PHE A 184 -6.11 7.05 -14.85
CA PHE A 184 -6.82 6.06 -14.05
C PHE A 184 -8.29 5.95 -14.51
N PHE A 185 -8.98 7.04 -14.73
CA PHE A 185 -10.37 7.05 -15.22
C PHE A 185 -10.52 6.28 -16.54
N HIS A 186 -9.63 6.52 -17.51
CA HIS A 186 -9.63 5.81 -18.78
C HIS A 186 -9.33 4.31 -18.63
N THR A 187 -8.38 3.97 -17.77
CA THR A 187 -8.04 2.56 -17.49
C THR A 187 -9.20 1.86 -16.79
N PHE A 188 -9.79 2.51 -15.79
CA PHE A 188 -10.92 2.02 -15.02
C PHE A 188 -12.15 1.75 -15.90
N ASN A 189 -12.53 2.71 -16.78
CA ASN A 189 -13.62 2.52 -17.71
C ASN A 189 -13.38 1.36 -18.68
N ALA A 190 -12.18 1.27 -19.25
CA ALA A 190 -11.82 0.18 -20.16
C ALA A 190 -11.93 -1.20 -19.49
N LEU A 191 -11.54 -1.30 -18.21
CA LEU A 191 -11.70 -2.53 -17.44
C LEU A 191 -13.17 -2.88 -17.20
N LEU A 192 -13.98 -1.90 -16.79
CA LEU A 192 -15.42 -2.13 -16.56
C LEU A 192 -16.15 -2.54 -17.85
N GLU A 193 -15.87 -1.87 -18.96
CA GLU A 193 -16.45 -2.18 -20.28
C GLU A 193 -16.02 -3.56 -20.80
N GLY A 194 -14.80 -3.96 -20.50
CA GLY A 194 -14.26 -5.29 -20.82
C GLY A 194 -14.72 -6.40 -19.86
N GLY A 195 -15.50 -6.07 -18.82
CA GLY A 195 -15.98 -7.03 -17.82
C GLY A 195 -14.91 -7.55 -16.86
N GLN A 196 -13.75 -6.87 -16.80
CA GLN A 196 -12.70 -7.19 -15.81
C GLN A 196 -13.09 -6.67 -14.42
N GLN A 197 -12.75 -7.44 -13.40
CA GLN A 197 -13.10 -7.09 -12.02
C GLN A 197 -12.22 -5.95 -11.50
N VAL A 198 -12.86 -4.94 -10.91
CA VAL A 198 -12.16 -3.86 -10.21
C VAL A 198 -12.56 -3.82 -8.75
N ILE A 199 -11.57 -3.75 -7.85
CA ILE A 199 -11.78 -3.62 -6.41
C ILE A 199 -10.92 -2.46 -5.93
N LEU A 200 -11.55 -1.58 -5.17
CA LEU A 200 -10.94 -0.33 -4.71
C LEU A 200 -11.13 -0.18 -3.21
N THR A 201 -10.15 0.44 -2.55
CA THR A 201 -10.32 0.85 -1.14
C THR A 201 -10.08 2.34 -0.96
N SER A 202 -10.65 2.89 0.11
CA SER A 202 -10.41 4.27 0.55
C SER A 202 -10.59 4.39 2.07
N ASP A 203 -10.04 5.44 2.64
CA ASP A 203 -10.26 5.81 4.04
C ASP A 203 -11.65 6.45 4.28
N ARG A 204 -12.33 6.90 3.21
CA ARG A 204 -13.64 7.57 3.26
C ARG A 204 -14.50 7.27 2.04
N TYR A 205 -15.77 7.66 2.13
CA TYR A 205 -16.74 7.49 1.04
C TYR A 205 -16.32 8.28 -0.23
N PRO A 206 -16.56 7.77 -1.47
CA PRO A 206 -16.08 8.41 -2.69
C PRO A 206 -16.41 9.90 -2.84
N LYS A 207 -17.61 10.31 -2.46
CA LYS A 207 -18.04 11.72 -2.56
C LYS A 207 -17.32 12.64 -1.57
N GLU A 208 -16.79 12.09 -0.48
CA GLU A 208 -16.07 12.82 0.57
C GLU A 208 -14.58 12.98 0.28
N ILE A 209 -14.07 12.39 -0.80
CA ILE A 209 -12.67 12.53 -1.18
C ILE A 209 -12.48 13.89 -1.86
N GLU A 210 -11.96 14.84 -1.10
CA GLU A 210 -11.62 16.16 -1.62
C GLU A 210 -10.51 16.08 -2.67
N GLY A 211 -10.63 16.85 -3.77
CA GLY A 211 -9.65 16.88 -4.85
C GLY A 211 -9.67 15.67 -5.78
N LEU A 212 -10.71 14.82 -5.67
CA LEU A 212 -11.03 13.82 -6.67
C LEU A 212 -12.05 14.39 -7.67
N GLU A 213 -11.85 14.16 -8.96
CA GLU A 213 -12.74 14.65 -10.02
C GLU A 213 -14.16 14.05 -9.90
N GLU A 214 -15.19 14.84 -10.15
CA GLU A 214 -16.61 14.43 -10.01
C GLU A 214 -16.96 13.26 -10.93
N ARG A 215 -16.41 13.22 -12.15
CA ARG A 215 -16.61 12.08 -13.07
C ARG A 215 -16.08 10.76 -12.49
N LEU A 216 -14.94 10.83 -11.78
CA LEU A 216 -14.34 9.66 -11.13
C LEU A 216 -15.17 9.25 -9.92
N LYS A 217 -15.56 10.21 -9.05
CA LYS A 217 -16.44 9.95 -7.90
C LYS A 217 -17.75 9.26 -8.31
N SER A 218 -18.37 9.75 -9.39
CA SER A 218 -19.60 9.17 -9.94
C SER A 218 -19.39 7.72 -10.39
N ARG A 219 -18.30 7.44 -11.10
CA ARG A 219 -17.98 6.10 -11.60
C ARG A 219 -17.62 5.12 -10.48
N LEU A 220 -16.89 5.59 -9.45
CA LEU A 220 -16.57 4.79 -8.27
C LEU A 220 -17.81 4.33 -7.51
N GLY A 221 -18.83 5.19 -7.46
CA GLY A 221 -20.12 4.86 -6.84
C GLY A 221 -21.08 4.02 -7.70
N TRP A 222 -20.72 3.68 -8.93
CA TRP A 222 -21.61 2.94 -9.85
C TRP A 222 -21.88 1.50 -9.40
N GLY A 223 -20.84 0.81 -8.86
CA GLY A 223 -20.95 -0.56 -8.37
C GLY A 223 -21.44 -0.65 -6.94
N LEU A 224 -20.90 -1.57 -6.17
CA LEU A 224 -21.24 -1.73 -4.77
C LEU A 224 -20.22 -1.02 -3.88
N THR A 225 -20.69 -0.04 -3.12
CA THR A 225 -19.88 0.68 -2.12
C THR A 225 -20.27 0.20 -0.73
N VAL A 226 -19.30 -0.32 0.03
CA VAL A 226 -19.53 -0.92 1.36
C VAL A 226 -18.60 -0.33 2.39
N ALA A 227 -19.17 0.06 3.53
CA ALA A 227 -18.41 0.50 4.70
C ALA A 227 -17.78 -0.70 5.44
N VAL A 228 -16.58 -0.48 5.95
CA VAL A 228 -15.95 -1.33 6.96
C VAL A 228 -15.85 -0.50 8.24
N GLU A 229 -16.63 -0.86 9.23
CA GLU A 229 -16.73 -0.11 10.48
C GLU A 229 -15.77 -0.66 11.55
N PRO A 230 -15.45 0.12 12.60
CA PRO A 230 -14.67 -0.37 13.73
C PRO A 230 -15.31 -1.61 14.38
N PRO A 231 -14.50 -2.65 14.68
CA PRO A 231 -15.04 -3.88 15.27
C PRO A 231 -15.52 -3.66 16.70
N GLU A 232 -16.61 -4.35 17.05
CA GLU A 232 -17.13 -4.44 18.41
C GLU A 232 -16.16 -5.19 19.33
N LEU A 233 -16.38 -5.09 20.65
CA LEU A 233 -15.48 -5.67 21.65
C LEU A 233 -15.24 -7.17 21.43
N GLU A 234 -16.31 -7.92 21.18
CA GLU A 234 -16.25 -9.36 20.94
C GLU A 234 -15.42 -9.70 19.71
N THR A 235 -15.61 -8.93 18.63
CA THR A 235 -14.83 -9.09 17.40
C THR A 235 -13.36 -8.74 17.62
N ARG A 236 -13.05 -7.69 18.42
CA ARG A 236 -11.67 -7.36 18.80
C ARG A 236 -11.00 -8.47 19.59
N VAL A 237 -11.70 -9.09 20.55
CA VAL A 237 -11.18 -10.25 21.29
C VAL A 237 -10.90 -11.42 20.33
N ALA A 238 -11.84 -11.72 19.44
CA ALA A 238 -11.66 -12.80 18.46
C ALA A 238 -10.47 -12.53 17.52
N ILE A 239 -10.24 -11.27 17.11
CA ILE A 239 -9.06 -10.88 16.32
C ILE A 239 -7.77 -11.15 17.10
N LEU A 240 -7.70 -10.74 18.38
CA LEU A 240 -6.52 -10.96 19.21
C LEU A 240 -6.22 -12.45 19.39
N MET A 241 -7.24 -13.26 19.69
CA MET A 241 -7.11 -14.71 19.84
C MET A 241 -6.59 -15.34 18.52
N LYS A 242 -7.19 -14.97 17.39
CA LYS A 242 -6.77 -15.46 16.06
C LYS A 242 -5.32 -15.07 15.74
N LYS A 243 -4.91 -13.85 16.11
CA LYS A 243 -3.54 -13.36 15.87
C LYS A 243 -2.51 -14.01 16.79
N ALA A 244 -2.88 -14.28 18.04
CA ALA A 244 -2.04 -15.02 18.98
C ALA A 244 -1.83 -16.48 18.52
N ASP A 245 -2.90 -17.14 18.06
CA ASP A 245 -2.83 -18.48 17.45
C ASP A 245 -1.90 -18.52 16.23
N GLN A 246 -2.03 -17.55 15.33
CA GLN A 246 -1.12 -17.40 14.17
C GLN A 246 0.34 -17.18 14.58
N ALA A 247 0.57 -16.50 15.70
CA ALA A 247 1.90 -16.30 16.29
C ALA A 247 2.38 -17.51 17.13
N LYS A 248 1.54 -18.54 17.31
CA LYS A 248 1.79 -19.71 18.15
C LYS A 248 2.10 -19.34 19.60
N VAL A 249 1.37 -18.38 20.11
CA VAL A 249 1.48 -17.88 21.49
C VAL A 249 0.15 -18.10 22.19
N GLU A 250 0.23 -18.64 23.41
CA GLU A 250 -0.94 -18.81 24.27
C GLU A 250 -1.35 -17.44 24.83
N LEU A 251 -2.54 -16.98 24.49
CA LEU A 251 -3.12 -15.73 24.99
C LEU A 251 -4.37 -16.08 25.80
N PRO A 252 -4.37 -15.93 27.12
CA PRO A 252 -5.57 -16.14 27.93
C PRO A 252 -6.72 -15.22 27.51
N HIS A 253 -7.94 -15.70 27.59
CA HIS A 253 -9.13 -14.95 27.15
C HIS A 253 -9.34 -13.64 27.90
N ASP A 254 -9.10 -13.62 29.21
CA ASP A 254 -9.13 -12.41 30.04
C ASP A 254 -8.06 -11.39 29.65
N ALA A 255 -6.88 -11.85 29.28
CA ALA A 255 -5.79 -11.04 28.71
C ALA A 255 -6.19 -10.43 27.36
N ALA A 256 -6.77 -11.22 26.47
CA ALA A 256 -7.30 -10.73 25.19
C ALA A 256 -8.42 -9.69 25.41
N PHE A 257 -9.34 -9.96 26.33
CA PHE A 257 -10.41 -9.03 26.67
C PHE A 257 -9.86 -7.72 27.25
N PHE A 258 -8.86 -7.79 28.13
CA PHE A 258 -8.22 -6.63 28.71
C PHE A 258 -7.56 -5.72 27.64
N ILE A 259 -6.88 -6.31 26.67
CA ILE A 259 -6.29 -5.56 25.55
C ILE A 259 -7.40 -4.96 24.66
N ALA A 260 -8.39 -5.76 24.28
CA ALA A 260 -9.48 -5.37 23.41
C ALA A 260 -10.32 -4.21 23.97
N GLN A 261 -10.54 -4.19 25.27
CA GLN A 261 -11.30 -3.12 25.95
C GLN A 261 -10.59 -1.76 25.85
N ARG A 262 -9.26 -1.77 25.79
CA ARG A 262 -8.43 -0.57 25.77
C ARG A 262 -8.05 -0.11 24.36
N SER A 263 -8.02 -0.98 23.36
CA SER A 263 -7.74 -0.61 21.96
C SER A 263 -9.04 -0.49 21.19
N ARG A 264 -9.62 0.72 21.12
CA ARG A 264 -10.95 0.95 20.52
C ARG A 264 -10.92 1.44 19.09
N SER A 265 -9.81 2.04 18.64
CA SER A 265 -9.77 2.83 17.42
C SER A 265 -9.67 1.98 16.13
N ASN A 266 -8.77 1.01 16.09
CA ASN A 266 -8.56 0.21 14.88
C ASN A 266 -7.80 -1.10 15.15
N VAL A 267 -7.85 -2.02 14.18
CA VAL A 267 -7.22 -3.34 14.28
C VAL A 267 -5.68 -3.25 14.23
N ARG A 268 -5.10 -2.23 13.59
CA ARG A 268 -3.62 -2.05 13.58
C ARG A 268 -3.08 -1.76 14.96
N GLU A 269 -3.76 -0.92 15.73
CA GLU A 269 -3.38 -0.64 17.13
C GLU A 269 -3.53 -1.89 17.99
N LEU A 270 -4.62 -2.62 17.79
CA LEU A 270 -4.88 -3.88 18.47
C LEU A 270 -3.76 -4.90 18.23
N GLU A 271 -3.36 -5.09 16.95
CA GLU A 271 -2.23 -5.94 16.58
C GLU A 271 -0.89 -5.42 17.11
N GLY A 272 -0.70 -4.10 17.12
CA GLY A 272 0.48 -3.44 17.68
C GLY A 272 0.62 -3.67 19.18
N ALA A 273 -0.49 -3.58 19.93
CA ALA A 273 -0.53 -3.89 21.35
C ALA A 273 -0.19 -5.37 21.62
N LEU A 274 -0.80 -6.29 20.87
CA LEU A 274 -0.50 -7.72 21.00
C LEU A 274 0.98 -8.03 20.71
N LYS A 275 1.55 -7.47 19.65
CA LYS A 275 2.96 -7.66 19.30
C LYS A 275 3.91 -7.20 20.41
N ARG A 276 3.61 -6.06 21.07
CA ARG A 276 4.40 -5.58 22.22
C ARG A 276 4.32 -6.54 23.39
N VAL A 277 3.13 -7.03 23.70
CA VAL A 277 2.93 -7.99 24.79
C VAL A 277 3.69 -9.28 24.50
N ILE A 278 3.59 -9.84 23.29
CA ILE A 278 4.32 -11.05 22.90
C ILE A 278 5.83 -10.83 22.99
N ALA A 279 6.34 -9.70 22.48
CA ALA A 279 7.77 -9.39 22.58
C ALA A 279 8.24 -9.30 24.04
N HIS A 280 7.46 -8.64 24.91
CA HIS A 280 7.80 -8.52 26.33
C HIS A 280 7.78 -9.87 27.05
N SER A 281 6.78 -10.71 26.77
CA SER A 281 6.68 -12.09 27.28
C SER A 281 7.93 -12.89 26.90
N HIS A 282 8.34 -12.86 25.64
CA HIS A 282 9.52 -13.55 25.14
C HIS A 282 10.82 -13.04 25.79
N PHE A 283 11.00 -11.71 25.91
CA PHE A 283 12.20 -11.13 26.54
C PHE A 283 12.34 -11.45 28.03
N MET A 284 11.20 -11.51 28.74
CA MET A 284 11.18 -11.78 30.17
C MET A 284 11.11 -13.30 30.50
N GLY A 285 10.84 -14.15 29.51
CA GLY A 285 10.59 -15.57 29.71
C GLY A 285 9.37 -15.84 30.61
N ARG A 286 8.35 -14.97 30.56
CA ARG A 286 7.15 -15.02 31.40
C ARG A 286 5.91 -15.23 30.56
N ASP A 287 4.95 -15.95 31.08
CA ASP A 287 3.63 -16.13 30.47
C ASP A 287 2.88 -14.80 30.38
N ILE A 288 1.95 -14.73 29.41
CA ILE A 288 1.11 -13.53 29.21
C ILE A 288 0.05 -13.49 30.30
N THR A 289 0.22 -12.55 31.24
CA THR A 289 -0.73 -12.24 32.31
C THR A 289 -1.22 -10.78 32.19
N ILE A 290 -2.27 -10.43 32.93
CA ILE A 290 -2.77 -9.03 32.97
C ILE A 290 -1.68 -8.08 33.51
N GLU A 291 -0.87 -8.55 34.47
CA GLU A 291 0.24 -7.77 35.02
C GLU A 291 1.29 -7.47 33.95
N LEU A 292 1.73 -8.49 33.20
CA LEU A 292 2.67 -8.34 32.10
C LEU A 292 2.12 -7.39 31.02
N ILE A 293 0.81 -7.47 30.71
CA ILE A 293 0.17 -6.57 29.75
C ILE A 293 0.21 -5.13 30.24
N ARG A 294 -0.10 -4.87 31.52
CA ARG A 294 -0.01 -3.53 32.10
C ARG A 294 1.40 -2.95 32.04
N GLU A 295 2.42 -3.77 32.32
CA GLU A 295 3.82 -3.38 32.18
C GLU A 295 4.15 -3.06 30.71
N SER A 296 3.76 -3.92 29.78
CA SER A 296 4.06 -3.82 28.35
C SER A 296 3.39 -2.61 27.67
N LEU A 297 2.20 -2.24 28.13
CA LEU A 297 1.35 -1.22 27.53
C LEU A 297 1.24 0.06 28.39
N LYS A 298 2.11 0.24 29.39
CA LYS A 298 2.06 1.34 30.37
C LYS A 298 1.96 2.72 29.69
N ASP A 299 2.75 2.96 28.66
CA ASP A 299 2.75 4.25 27.95
C ASP A 299 1.45 4.46 27.16
N LEU A 300 0.92 3.41 26.57
CA LEU A 300 -0.34 3.45 25.81
C LEU A 300 -1.53 3.69 26.73
N LEU A 301 -1.53 3.05 27.89
CA LEU A 301 -2.55 3.24 28.93
C LEU A 301 -2.52 4.67 29.51
N ALA A 302 -1.33 5.20 29.78
CA ALA A 302 -1.17 6.55 30.29
C ALA A 302 -1.64 7.64 29.31
N LEU A 303 -1.48 7.42 28.00
CA LEU A 303 -2.01 8.31 26.96
C LEU A 303 -3.54 8.27 26.90
N GLN A 304 -4.14 7.10 27.03
CA GLN A 304 -5.61 6.96 27.03
C GLN A 304 -6.26 7.60 28.26
N ASP A 305 -5.69 7.42 29.44
CA ASP A 305 -6.18 8.04 30.68
C ASP A 305 -6.16 9.57 30.58
N LYS A 306 -5.15 10.15 29.91
CA LYS A 306 -5.09 11.59 29.63
C LYS A 306 -6.19 12.06 28.68
N LEU A 307 -6.47 11.30 27.60
CA LEU A 307 -7.54 11.64 26.64
C LEU A 307 -8.93 11.58 27.29
N VAL A 308 -9.20 10.54 28.08
CA VAL A 308 -10.48 10.41 28.79
C VAL A 308 -10.68 11.52 29.82
N SER A 309 -9.62 12.01 30.46
CA SER A 309 -9.72 13.12 31.41
C SER A 309 -10.01 14.45 30.73
N VAL A 310 -9.59 14.66 29.49
CA VAL A 310 -9.86 15.88 28.70
C VAL A 310 -11.29 15.90 28.18
N ASP A 311 -11.82 14.75 27.72
CA ASP A 311 -13.20 14.64 27.23
C ASP A 311 -14.26 14.78 28.36
N ASN A 312 -13.88 14.54 29.61
CA ASN A 312 -14.76 14.75 30.79
C ASN A 312 -14.79 16.18 31.32
N ILE A 313 -14.02 17.12 30.75
CA ILE A 313 -13.93 18.51 31.17
C ILE A 313 -14.74 19.47 30.24
N GLN A 314 -15.33 18.93 29.17
CA GLN A 314 -16.30 19.64 28.32
C GLN A 314 -17.72 19.18 28.64
#